data_c441b2be7f79f604ab71db828b466438
#
_entry.id   c441b2be7f79f604ab71db828b466438
#
_cell.length_a   1.000
_cell.length_b   1.000
_cell.length_c   1.000
_cell.angle_alpha   90.00
_cell.angle_beta   90.00
_cell.angle_gamma   90.00
#
_symmetry.space_group_name_H-M   'P 1'
#
loop_
_entity.id
_entity.type
_entity.pdbx_description
1 polymer ?
#
loop_
_entity_poly.entity_id
_entity_poly.type
_entity_poly.pdbx_seq_one_letter_code
_entity_poly.pdbx_strand_id
1 'polypeptide(L)'
;MQDVKTKGHLHPISQAIFDIRSIFEELGFAIAVGPELETEWYNFDALNIPQDHPARDMQDTFWVKDPKNGSMKYEVGSMNGKRSERPVLRTHTSPVQVRYVENKMRQGIKPPYKIVVPGKVFRNEATDATHEAQFFQLEGLYIDKEVSLAHLKGTLEFFLKKFFGPEIEIRFRPSFFAFTEPSAEVDMKWKGKWLEVLGSGLMHPSVLSASGVDPKEYSGFAFGCGIDRLVMLKTGIPDIRMFYNGDLRLVNQF
;
A
#
# COMPACT_ATOMS: atom_id res chain seq x y z
N MET A 1 28.19 -7.61 -39.23
CA MET A 1 27.49 -7.66 -37.92
C MET A 1 26.74 -6.34 -37.80
N GLN A 2 25.42 -6.36 -37.92
CA GLN A 2 24.63 -5.17 -37.68
C GLN A 2 24.60 -4.93 -36.16
N ASP A 3 25.04 -3.75 -35.70
CA ASP A 3 24.86 -3.28 -34.35
C ASP A 3 23.35 -3.20 -34.04
N VAL A 4 22.81 -4.25 -33.47
CA VAL A 4 21.49 -4.23 -32.85
C VAL A 4 21.64 -3.37 -31.60
N LYS A 5 21.39 -2.05 -31.73
CA LYS A 5 21.19 -1.19 -30.55
C LYS A 5 19.96 -1.73 -29.83
N THR A 6 20.18 -2.58 -28.84
CA THR A 6 19.14 -2.98 -27.91
C THR A 6 18.69 -1.73 -27.17
N LYS A 7 17.45 -1.28 -27.39
CA LYS A 7 16.84 -0.25 -26.55
C LYS A 7 16.89 -0.75 -25.10
N GLY A 8 17.29 0.10 -24.18
CA GLY A 8 17.21 -0.21 -22.76
C GLY A 8 15.76 -0.50 -22.36
N HIS A 9 15.57 -1.41 -21.40
CA HIS A 9 14.27 -1.83 -20.89
C HIS A 9 14.11 -1.40 -19.44
N LEU A 10 12.89 -1.01 -19.05
CA LEU A 10 12.54 -0.87 -17.65
C LEU A 10 12.19 -2.24 -17.07
N HIS A 11 12.56 -2.45 -15.82
CA HIS A 11 12.10 -3.62 -15.07
C HIS A 11 10.55 -3.62 -15.01
N PRO A 12 9.85 -4.78 -15.17
CA PRO A 12 8.37 -4.83 -15.21
C PRO A 12 7.69 -4.13 -14.03
N ILE A 13 8.23 -4.26 -12.81
CA ILE A 13 7.73 -3.54 -11.63
C ILE A 13 7.87 -2.03 -11.80
N SER A 14 9.01 -1.55 -12.32
CA SER A 14 9.23 -0.12 -12.55
C SER A 14 8.27 0.43 -13.60
N GLN A 15 8.07 -0.31 -14.70
CA GLN A 15 7.09 0.06 -15.73
C GLN A 15 5.67 0.13 -15.15
N ALA A 16 5.27 -0.87 -14.34
CA ALA A 16 3.97 -0.86 -13.69
C ALA A 16 3.78 0.34 -12.74
N ILE A 17 4.84 0.72 -11.99
CA ILE A 17 4.79 1.91 -11.13
C ILE A 17 4.57 3.18 -11.95
N PHE A 18 5.23 3.32 -13.12
CA PHE A 18 5.00 4.45 -14.03
C PHE A 18 3.57 4.47 -14.59
N ASP A 19 3.06 3.31 -15.04
CA ASP A 19 1.69 3.18 -15.56
C ASP A 19 0.67 3.55 -14.47
N ILE A 20 0.82 3.00 -13.25
CA ILE A 20 -0.02 3.27 -12.10
C ILE A 20 -0.02 4.77 -11.75
N ARG A 21 1.17 5.37 -11.69
CA ARG A 21 1.32 6.80 -11.46
C ARG A 21 0.51 7.61 -12.47
N SER A 22 0.68 7.36 -13.76
CA SER A 22 -0.03 8.08 -14.83
C SER A 22 -1.55 7.94 -14.71
N ILE A 23 -2.05 6.73 -14.37
CA ILE A 23 -3.48 6.47 -14.19
C ILE A 23 -4.04 7.29 -13.03
N PHE A 24 -3.34 7.36 -11.90
CA PHE A 24 -3.83 8.10 -10.73
C PHE A 24 -3.66 9.62 -10.88
N GLU A 25 -2.66 10.08 -11.64
CA GLU A 25 -2.52 11.51 -12.01
C GLU A 25 -3.73 11.99 -12.83
N GLU A 26 -4.32 11.16 -13.71
CA GLU A 26 -5.57 11.48 -14.42
C GLU A 26 -6.75 11.73 -13.46
N LEU A 27 -6.75 11.09 -12.30
CA LEU A 27 -7.77 11.26 -11.24
C LEU A 27 -7.43 12.39 -10.24
N GLY A 28 -6.31 13.09 -10.47
CA GLY A 28 -5.83 14.18 -9.60
C GLY A 28 -5.17 13.72 -8.31
N PHE A 29 -4.68 12.48 -8.25
CA PHE A 29 -3.87 12.01 -7.13
C PHE A 29 -2.41 12.42 -7.29
N ALA A 30 -1.80 12.88 -6.20
CA ALA A 30 -0.37 13.12 -6.12
C ALA A 30 0.37 11.85 -5.68
N ILE A 31 1.64 11.73 -6.08
CA ILE A 31 2.50 10.67 -5.58
C ILE A 31 3.12 11.11 -4.26
N ALA A 32 2.96 10.30 -3.21
CA ALA A 32 3.63 10.50 -1.94
C ALA A 32 4.68 9.42 -1.69
N VAL A 33 5.74 9.80 -1.00
CA VAL A 33 6.84 8.90 -0.60
C VAL A 33 7.13 9.06 0.88
N GLY A 34 7.67 8.03 1.51
CA GLY A 34 8.05 8.05 2.91
C GLY A 34 9.11 7.00 3.25
N PRO A 35 9.60 6.98 4.48
CA PRO A 35 10.68 6.11 4.91
C PRO A 35 10.28 4.63 4.89
N GLU A 36 11.24 3.75 4.57
CA GLU A 36 11.09 2.29 4.69
C GLU A 36 11.27 1.83 6.15
N LEU A 37 12.14 2.52 6.90
CA LEU A 37 12.27 2.33 8.34
C LEU A 37 11.28 3.25 9.06
N GLU A 38 10.31 2.65 9.71
CA GLU A 38 9.21 3.33 10.40
C GLU A 38 9.25 3.14 11.91
N THR A 39 8.40 3.87 12.60
CA THR A 39 8.11 3.57 14.01
C THR A 39 6.87 2.69 14.14
N GLU A 40 6.79 1.91 15.20
CA GLU A 40 5.63 1.10 15.55
C GLU A 40 4.33 1.92 15.52
N TRP A 41 4.40 3.16 16.02
CA TRP A 41 3.23 4.04 16.05
C TRP A 41 2.64 4.29 14.64
N TYR A 42 3.48 4.66 13.66
CA TYR A 42 3.01 4.91 12.30
C TYR A 42 2.60 3.63 11.58
N ASN A 43 3.31 2.52 11.84
CA ASN A 43 3.04 1.27 11.14
C ASN A 43 1.81 0.54 11.65
N PHE A 44 1.40 0.81 12.91
CA PHE A 44 0.30 0.08 13.54
C PHE A 44 -0.68 0.97 14.31
N ASP A 45 -0.23 1.71 15.34
CA ASP A 45 -1.13 2.41 16.28
C ASP A 45 -1.98 3.47 15.59
N ALA A 46 -1.36 4.30 14.73
CA ALA A 46 -2.03 5.34 13.97
C ALA A 46 -3.05 4.78 12.97
N LEU A 47 -2.94 3.50 12.63
CA LEU A 47 -3.83 2.78 11.72
C LEU A 47 -4.87 1.92 12.45
N ASN A 48 -5.07 2.20 13.75
CA ASN A 48 -6.05 1.47 14.57
C ASN A 48 -5.80 -0.04 14.64
N ILE A 49 -4.58 -0.51 14.38
CA ILE A 49 -4.21 -1.92 14.51
C ILE A 49 -3.92 -2.20 15.99
N PRO A 50 -4.69 -3.08 16.67
CA PRO A 50 -4.52 -3.33 18.10
C PRO A 50 -3.19 -4.03 18.41
N GLN A 51 -2.77 -3.98 19.70
CA GLN A 51 -1.45 -4.48 20.10
C GLN A 51 -1.32 -6.01 20.03
N ASP A 52 -2.42 -6.71 20.19
CA ASP A 52 -2.54 -8.18 20.09
C ASP A 52 -2.81 -8.67 18.65
N HIS A 53 -2.77 -7.77 17.67
CA HIS A 53 -3.00 -8.17 16.28
C HIS A 53 -1.85 -9.03 15.74
N PRO A 54 -2.14 -10.17 15.08
CA PRO A 54 -1.10 -11.08 14.57
C PRO A 54 -0.03 -10.42 13.70
N ALA A 55 -0.39 -9.43 12.88
CA ALA A 55 0.56 -8.71 12.03
C ALA A 55 1.68 -7.99 12.81
N ARG A 56 1.55 -7.83 14.14
CA ARG A 56 2.63 -7.30 15.00
C ARG A 56 3.58 -8.39 15.50
N ASP A 57 3.31 -9.65 15.22
CA ASP A 57 4.19 -10.74 15.63
C ASP A 57 5.57 -10.59 14.96
N MET A 58 6.60 -11.05 15.67
CA MET A 58 7.96 -11.13 15.14
C MET A 58 8.11 -12.08 13.96
N GLN A 59 7.13 -12.97 13.78
CA GLN A 59 7.07 -13.90 12.63
C GLN A 59 6.64 -13.18 11.34
N ASP A 60 5.85 -12.08 11.45
CA ASP A 60 5.32 -11.36 10.29
C ASP A 60 5.97 -10.00 10.06
N THR A 61 6.72 -9.49 11.05
CA THR A 61 7.28 -8.14 11.05
C THR A 61 8.78 -8.13 11.35
N PHE A 62 9.56 -7.43 10.53
CA PHE A 62 10.97 -7.16 10.81
C PHE A 62 11.14 -6.01 11.78
N TRP A 63 11.34 -6.35 13.04
CA TRP A 63 11.68 -5.40 14.08
C TRP A 63 13.17 -5.09 14.05
N VAL A 64 13.53 -3.81 14.06
CA VAL A 64 14.92 -3.37 14.00
C VAL A 64 15.43 -3.09 15.40
N LYS A 65 16.66 -3.50 15.70
CA LYS A 65 17.31 -3.17 16.98
C LYS A 65 17.58 -1.68 17.05
N ASP A 66 17.39 -1.10 18.23
CA ASP A 66 17.76 0.31 18.45
C ASP A 66 19.27 0.50 18.27
N PRO A 67 19.70 1.34 17.32
CA PRO A 67 21.12 1.59 17.11
C PRO A 67 21.79 2.25 18.32
N LYS A 68 21.04 2.89 19.23
CA LYS A 68 21.58 3.58 20.41
C LYS A 68 21.82 2.65 21.62
N ASN A 69 20.98 1.62 21.79
CA ASN A 69 20.98 0.79 22.99
C ASN A 69 21.25 -0.70 22.75
N GLY A 70 21.28 -1.17 21.50
CA GLY A 70 21.51 -2.58 21.17
C GLY A 70 20.46 -3.55 21.73
N SER A 71 19.46 -3.07 22.47
CA SER A 71 18.42 -3.86 23.11
C SER A 71 17.11 -3.80 22.32
N MET A 72 16.39 -4.92 22.27
CA MET A 72 15.02 -4.96 21.80
C MET A 72 14.01 -4.48 22.89
N LYS A 73 14.50 -3.92 24.00
CA LYS A 73 13.63 -3.44 25.07
C LYS A 73 13.12 -2.05 24.74
N TYR A 74 12.07 -1.99 23.95
CA TYR A 74 11.18 -0.85 23.84
C TYR A 74 9.98 -1.09 24.76
N GLU A 75 9.51 -0.05 25.40
CA GLU A 75 8.22 -0.12 26.05
C GLU A 75 7.15 -0.34 24.97
N VAL A 76 6.52 -1.50 25.02
CA VAL A 76 5.50 -1.90 24.06
C VAL A 76 4.25 -1.06 24.31
N GLY A 77 3.83 -0.33 23.29
CA GLY A 77 2.57 0.40 23.28
C GLY A 77 2.68 1.85 23.77
N SER A 78 1.69 2.64 23.42
CA SER A 78 1.48 4.01 23.90
C SER A 78 1.11 4.03 25.40
N MET A 79 2.03 3.62 26.29
CA MET A 79 1.84 3.85 27.72
C MET A 79 2.04 5.33 28.00
N ASN A 80 1.08 5.95 28.68
CA ASN A 80 1.07 7.36 29.05
C ASN A 80 0.95 8.40 27.91
N GLY A 81 0.27 8.08 26.79
CA GLY A 81 0.01 9.02 25.71
C GLY A 81 1.23 9.36 24.85
N LYS A 82 2.35 8.67 25.01
CA LYS A 82 3.53 8.81 24.13
C LYS A 82 3.46 7.82 22.98
N ARG A 83 3.80 8.31 21.78
CA ARG A 83 3.91 7.47 20.57
C ARG A 83 5.06 6.49 20.72
N SER A 84 4.87 5.22 20.35
CA SER A 84 5.95 4.23 20.32
C SER A 84 6.97 4.59 19.25
N GLU A 85 8.24 4.71 19.64
CA GLU A 85 9.39 4.99 18.76
C GLU A 85 10.12 3.70 18.32
N ARG A 86 9.60 2.54 18.67
CA ARG A 86 10.22 1.25 18.29
C ARG A 86 10.33 1.13 16.77
N PRO A 87 11.55 0.94 16.21
CA PRO A 87 11.74 0.92 14.78
C PRO A 87 11.34 -0.42 14.17
N VAL A 88 10.72 -0.34 12.99
CA VAL A 88 10.22 -1.48 12.23
C VAL A 88 10.44 -1.22 10.73
N LEU A 89 10.76 -2.24 9.95
CA LEU A 89 10.64 -2.15 8.50
C LEU A 89 9.14 -2.16 8.16
N ARG A 90 8.66 -1.14 7.43
CA ARG A 90 7.22 -0.98 7.16
C ARG A 90 6.65 -2.22 6.44
N THR A 91 5.54 -2.72 6.96
CA THR A 91 4.84 -3.90 6.42
C THR A 91 3.82 -3.57 5.33
N HIS A 92 3.54 -2.28 5.16
CA HIS A 92 2.67 -1.68 4.14
C HIS A 92 3.05 -0.20 3.95
N THR A 93 2.51 0.45 2.93
CA THR A 93 2.82 1.87 2.67
C THR A 93 1.86 2.85 3.36
N SER A 94 0.88 2.37 4.14
CA SER A 94 -0.09 3.19 4.90
C SER A 94 0.54 4.20 5.88
N PRO A 95 1.71 3.95 6.52
CA PRO A 95 2.38 4.96 7.34
C PRO A 95 2.59 6.29 6.63
N VAL A 96 2.87 6.23 5.32
CA VAL A 96 3.08 7.44 4.50
C VAL A 96 1.80 8.27 4.40
N GLN A 97 0.63 7.62 4.39
CA GLN A 97 -0.66 8.32 4.37
C GLN A 97 -0.82 9.18 5.63
N VAL A 98 -0.57 8.58 6.80
CA VAL A 98 -0.64 9.29 8.10
C VAL A 98 0.36 10.44 8.13
N ARG A 99 1.61 10.20 7.75
CA ARG A 99 2.66 11.23 7.70
C ARG A 99 2.31 12.38 6.77
N TYR A 100 1.77 12.07 5.59
CA TYR A 100 1.35 13.08 4.63
C TYR A 100 0.25 13.97 5.20
N VAL A 101 -0.80 13.37 5.76
CA VAL A 101 -1.93 14.10 6.33
C VAL A 101 -1.48 14.96 7.51
N GLU A 102 -0.73 14.40 8.47
CA GLU A 102 -0.19 15.18 9.60
C GLU A 102 0.67 16.37 9.14
N ASN A 103 1.53 16.16 8.14
CA ASN A 103 2.38 17.23 7.62
C ASN A 103 1.54 18.35 7.00
N LYS A 104 0.50 18.01 6.20
CA LYS A 104 -0.42 19.00 5.63
C LYS A 104 -1.18 19.76 6.70
N MET A 105 -1.71 19.05 7.69
CA MET A 105 -2.43 19.66 8.81
C MET A 105 -1.54 20.61 9.62
N ARG A 106 -0.28 20.24 9.90
CA ARG A 106 0.71 21.12 10.56
C ARG A 106 1.03 22.38 9.75
N GLN A 107 0.96 22.30 8.42
CA GLN A 107 1.11 23.46 7.53
C GLN A 107 -0.16 24.31 7.41
N GLY A 108 -1.25 23.94 8.07
CA GLY A 108 -2.55 24.61 7.97
C GLY A 108 -3.28 24.34 6.64
N ILE A 109 -2.82 23.38 5.86
CA ILE A 109 -3.44 23.00 4.60
C ILE A 109 -4.50 21.95 4.92
N LYS A 110 -5.76 22.28 4.68
CA LYS A 110 -6.92 21.39 4.90
C LYS A 110 -7.19 20.48 3.69
N PRO A 111 -7.93 19.35 3.87
CA PRO A 111 -8.41 18.57 2.72
C PRO A 111 -9.10 19.43 1.66
N PRO A 112 -9.17 19.00 0.36
CA PRO A 112 -9.03 17.61 -0.04
C PRO A 112 -7.58 17.11 -0.17
N TYR A 113 -7.36 15.85 0.22
CA TYR A 113 -6.10 15.14 0.00
C TYR A 113 -6.34 13.92 -0.88
N LYS A 114 -5.60 13.82 -1.98
CA LYS A 114 -5.61 12.67 -2.88
C LYS A 114 -4.17 12.26 -3.12
N ILE A 115 -3.77 11.09 -2.62
CA ILE A 115 -2.42 10.56 -2.81
C ILE A 115 -2.44 9.08 -3.13
N VAL A 116 -1.42 8.65 -3.86
CA VAL A 116 -1.03 7.24 -3.96
C VAL A 116 0.42 7.07 -3.55
N VAL A 117 0.72 5.94 -2.95
CA VAL A 117 2.02 5.63 -2.35
C VAL A 117 2.51 4.30 -2.91
N PRO A 118 3.13 4.28 -4.10
CA PRO A 118 3.88 3.11 -4.54
C PRO A 118 5.18 3.02 -3.74
N GLY A 119 5.47 1.87 -3.15
CA GLY A 119 6.67 1.74 -2.33
C GLY A 119 6.98 0.31 -1.94
N LYS A 120 8.25 0.08 -1.58
CA LYS A 120 8.72 -1.19 -1.08
C LYS A 120 8.24 -1.41 0.36
N VAL A 121 7.86 -2.63 0.66
CA VAL A 121 7.41 -3.10 1.98
C VAL A 121 8.10 -4.40 2.33
N PHE A 122 8.07 -4.78 3.61
CA PHE A 122 8.85 -5.89 4.14
C PHE A 122 7.98 -6.73 5.07
N ARG A 123 7.96 -8.05 4.85
CA ARG A 123 7.25 -9.01 5.71
C ARG A 123 8.14 -10.20 5.99
N ASN A 124 8.18 -10.62 7.24
CA ASN A 124 8.98 -11.77 7.65
C ASN A 124 8.20 -13.07 7.39
N GLU A 125 7.87 -13.30 6.13
CA GLU A 125 7.14 -14.49 5.67
C GLU A 125 8.09 -15.46 4.95
N ALA A 126 7.71 -16.74 4.92
CA ALA A 126 8.42 -17.72 4.12
C ALA A 126 8.31 -17.41 2.64
N THR A 127 9.42 -17.37 1.93
CA THR A 127 9.46 -17.08 0.50
C THR A 127 8.94 -18.27 -0.32
N ASP A 128 7.97 -18.04 -1.18
CA ASP A 128 7.42 -19.02 -2.12
C ASP A 128 7.12 -18.36 -3.50
N ALA A 129 6.32 -19.01 -4.35
CA ALA A 129 5.97 -18.49 -5.68
C ALA A 129 5.10 -17.23 -5.64
N THR A 130 4.46 -16.93 -4.50
CA THR A 130 3.50 -15.83 -4.32
C THR A 130 3.88 -14.85 -3.22
N HIS A 131 4.87 -15.21 -2.39
CA HIS A 131 5.34 -14.42 -1.26
C HIS A 131 6.85 -14.18 -1.33
N GLU A 132 7.26 -12.97 -1.02
CA GLU A 132 8.65 -12.53 -0.93
C GLU A 132 8.81 -11.64 0.30
N ALA A 133 9.97 -11.73 0.97
CA ALA A 133 10.27 -10.95 2.17
C ALA A 133 10.27 -9.44 1.93
N GLN A 134 10.53 -9.01 0.70
CA GLN A 134 10.34 -7.63 0.23
C GLN A 134 9.58 -7.63 -1.09
N PHE A 135 8.62 -6.73 -1.23
CA PHE A 135 7.85 -6.55 -2.46
C PHE A 135 7.36 -5.12 -2.57
N PHE A 136 6.72 -4.76 -3.68
CA PHE A 136 6.16 -3.43 -3.85
C PHE A 136 4.66 -3.42 -3.61
N GLN A 137 4.20 -2.42 -2.88
CA GLN A 137 2.79 -2.18 -2.60
C GLN A 137 2.39 -0.81 -3.12
N LEU A 138 1.16 -0.71 -3.56
CA LEU A 138 0.48 0.54 -3.86
C LEU A 138 -0.60 0.74 -2.81
N GLU A 139 -0.62 1.90 -2.19
CA GLU A 139 -1.76 2.35 -1.41
C GLU A 139 -2.26 3.69 -1.91
N GLY A 140 -3.55 3.95 -1.74
CA GLY A 140 -4.18 5.20 -2.07
C GLY A 140 -5.06 5.72 -0.96
N LEU A 141 -5.11 7.04 -0.86
CA LEU A 141 -5.90 7.78 0.12
C LEU A 141 -6.64 8.91 -0.58
N TYR A 142 -7.92 9.06 -0.27
CA TYR A 142 -8.69 10.28 -0.56
C TYR A 142 -9.45 10.71 0.68
N ILE A 143 -9.24 11.95 1.11
CA ILE A 143 -9.97 12.60 2.21
C ILE A 143 -10.60 13.88 1.70
N ASP A 144 -11.89 14.07 1.96
CA ASP A 144 -12.66 15.28 1.68
C ASP A 144 -13.91 15.31 2.58
N LYS A 145 -14.78 16.33 2.42
CA LYS A 145 -16.00 16.50 3.24
C LYS A 145 -17.02 15.39 3.05
N GLU A 146 -17.21 14.89 1.83
CA GLU A 146 -18.29 13.95 1.49
C GLU A 146 -17.79 12.74 0.69
N VAL A 147 -16.74 12.09 1.19
CA VAL A 147 -16.22 10.88 0.53
C VAL A 147 -17.09 9.68 0.89
N SER A 148 -17.41 8.85 -0.11
CA SER A 148 -18.29 7.69 0.03
C SER A 148 -17.72 6.44 -0.64
N LEU A 149 -18.35 5.28 -0.38
CA LEU A 149 -18.06 4.04 -1.09
C LEU A 149 -18.25 4.14 -2.62
N ALA A 150 -19.12 5.04 -3.10
CA ALA A 150 -19.27 5.26 -4.53
C ALA A 150 -18.00 5.88 -5.14
N HIS A 151 -17.38 6.84 -4.45
CA HIS A 151 -16.12 7.44 -4.87
C HIS A 151 -14.99 6.40 -4.88
N LEU A 152 -14.89 5.56 -3.83
CA LEU A 152 -13.94 4.45 -3.76
C LEU A 152 -14.13 3.49 -4.94
N LYS A 153 -15.38 3.03 -5.16
CA LYS A 153 -15.71 2.09 -6.23
C LYS A 153 -15.34 2.66 -7.60
N GLY A 154 -15.73 3.90 -7.89
CA GLY A 154 -15.41 4.56 -9.16
C GLY A 154 -13.90 4.70 -9.40
N THR A 155 -13.15 5.09 -8.35
CA THR A 155 -11.68 5.20 -8.42
C THR A 155 -11.03 3.85 -8.72
N LEU A 156 -11.41 2.78 -8.02
CA LEU A 156 -10.83 1.46 -8.20
C LEU A 156 -11.24 0.81 -9.53
N GLU A 157 -12.49 1.01 -9.95
CA GLU A 157 -12.95 0.54 -11.26
C GLU A 157 -12.18 1.22 -12.40
N PHE A 158 -11.99 2.53 -12.33
CA PHE A 158 -11.18 3.27 -13.29
C PHE A 158 -9.73 2.74 -13.34
N PHE A 159 -9.10 2.63 -12.18
CA PHE A 159 -7.72 2.13 -12.07
C PHE A 159 -7.57 0.74 -12.69
N LEU A 160 -8.37 -0.22 -12.26
CA LEU A 160 -8.24 -1.61 -12.71
C LEU A 160 -8.54 -1.76 -14.21
N LYS A 161 -9.56 -1.06 -14.73
CA LYS A 161 -9.87 -1.06 -16.17
C LYS A 161 -8.76 -0.42 -17.01
N LYS A 162 -8.18 0.68 -16.54
CA LYS A 162 -7.03 1.31 -17.23
C LYS A 162 -5.79 0.40 -17.22
N PHE A 163 -5.53 -0.28 -16.11
CA PHE A 163 -4.33 -1.10 -15.94
C PHE A 163 -4.41 -2.45 -16.66
N PHE A 164 -5.55 -3.14 -16.59
CA PHE A 164 -5.74 -4.48 -17.16
C PHE A 164 -6.52 -4.52 -18.46
N GLY A 165 -7.26 -3.48 -18.80
CA GLY A 165 -8.11 -3.37 -19.96
C GLY A 165 -9.58 -3.16 -19.62
N PRO A 166 -10.38 -2.58 -20.54
CA PRO A 166 -11.75 -2.15 -20.25
C PRO A 166 -12.74 -3.29 -19.99
N GLU A 167 -12.42 -4.50 -20.46
CA GLU A 167 -13.32 -5.67 -20.43
C GLU A 167 -13.28 -6.43 -19.09
N ILE A 168 -12.43 -6.03 -18.14
CA ILE A 168 -12.38 -6.72 -16.86
C ILE A 168 -13.65 -6.50 -16.04
N GLU A 169 -14.10 -7.58 -15.41
CA GLU A 169 -15.19 -7.53 -14.44
C GLU A 169 -14.58 -7.44 -13.03
N ILE A 170 -15.14 -6.56 -12.19
CA ILE A 170 -14.75 -6.43 -10.79
C ILE A 170 -15.97 -6.55 -9.89
N ARG A 171 -15.77 -7.05 -8.67
CA ARG A 171 -16.79 -7.08 -7.63
C ARG A 171 -16.19 -6.70 -6.28
N PHE A 172 -17.02 -6.13 -5.43
CA PHE A 172 -16.67 -5.81 -4.06
C PHE A 172 -17.32 -6.84 -3.13
N ARG A 173 -16.53 -7.38 -2.21
CA ARG A 173 -17.01 -8.27 -1.14
C ARG A 173 -16.79 -7.60 0.21
N PRO A 174 -17.75 -7.67 1.14
CA PRO A 174 -17.51 -7.22 2.51
C PRO A 174 -16.29 -7.91 3.12
N SER A 175 -15.49 -7.16 3.86
CA SER A 175 -14.31 -7.64 4.58
C SER A 175 -14.14 -6.88 5.89
N PHE A 176 -13.05 -7.14 6.60
CA PHE A 176 -12.70 -6.43 7.82
C PHE A 176 -11.21 -6.06 7.81
N PHE A 177 -10.94 -4.77 8.00
CA PHE A 177 -9.61 -4.25 8.26
C PHE A 177 -9.70 -3.24 9.42
N ALA A 178 -8.76 -3.27 10.36
CA ALA A 178 -8.80 -2.41 11.54
C ALA A 178 -8.82 -0.90 11.23
N PHE A 179 -8.29 -0.52 10.07
CA PHE A 179 -8.12 0.87 9.63
C PHE A 179 -9.24 1.38 8.72
N THR A 180 -10.22 0.55 8.36
CA THR A 180 -11.37 0.94 7.51
C THR A 180 -12.70 0.41 8.05
N GLU A 181 -13.78 1.20 7.89
CA GLU A 181 -15.15 0.82 8.24
C GLU A 181 -16.16 1.62 7.39
N PRO A 182 -16.97 0.97 6.52
CA PRO A 182 -16.91 -0.44 6.14
C PRO A 182 -15.68 -0.77 5.30
N SER A 183 -15.25 -2.04 5.40
CA SER A 183 -14.17 -2.59 4.60
C SER A 183 -14.69 -3.46 3.47
N ALA A 184 -13.94 -3.52 2.38
CA ALA A 184 -14.23 -4.38 1.24
C ALA A 184 -12.96 -4.92 0.59
N GLU A 185 -12.99 -6.18 0.21
CA GLU A 185 -12.04 -6.76 -0.74
C GLU A 185 -12.57 -6.58 -2.16
N VAL A 186 -11.65 -6.38 -3.11
CA VAL A 186 -11.99 -6.27 -4.53
C VAL A 186 -11.43 -7.47 -5.26
N ASP A 187 -12.34 -8.22 -5.87
CA ASP A 187 -11.99 -9.30 -6.77
C ASP A 187 -12.09 -8.82 -8.22
N MET A 188 -11.18 -9.30 -9.04
CA MET A 188 -11.16 -9.15 -10.49
C MET A 188 -11.38 -10.51 -11.14
N LYS A 189 -12.20 -10.57 -12.19
CA LYS A 189 -12.38 -11.78 -13.00
C LYS A 189 -11.24 -11.89 -13.99
N TRP A 190 -10.37 -12.85 -13.78
CA TRP A 190 -9.19 -13.09 -14.59
C TRP A 190 -9.17 -14.51 -15.12
N LYS A 191 -9.11 -14.66 -16.47
CA LYS A 191 -9.14 -15.97 -17.13
C LYS A 191 -10.29 -16.88 -16.63
N GLY A 192 -11.47 -16.30 -16.44
CA GLY A 192 -12.69 -17.00 -16.01
C GLY A 192 -12.80 -17.29 -14.51
N LYS A 193 -11.81 -16.89 -13.68
CA LYS A 193 -11.82 -17.06 -12.23
C LYS A 193 -11.84 -15.71 -11.51
N TRP A 194 -12.51 -15.66 -10.36
CA TRP A 194 -12.45 -14.52 -9.47
C TRP A 194 -11.19 -14.60 -8.62
N LEU A 195 -10.38 -13.54 -8.67
CA LEU A 195 -9.13 -13.41 -7.89
C LEU A 195 -9.21 -12.12 -7.08
N GLU A 196 -8.94 -12.21 -5.79
CA GLU A 196 -8.73 -11.05 -4.95
C GLU A 196 -7.48 -10.30 -5.41
N VAL A 197 -7.60 -8.98 -5.58
CA VAL A 197 -6.51 -8.11 -6.07
C VAL A 197 -6.15 -6.99 -5.11
N LEU A 198 -7.09 -6.53 -4.27
CA LEU A 198 -6.82 -5.46 -3.30
C LEU A 198 -7.83 -5.42 -2.15
N GLY A 199 -7.39 -4.88 -1.01
CA GLY A 199 -8.24 -4.47 0.09
C GLY A 199 -8.55 -2.98 0.06
N SER A 200 -9.73 -2.59 0.56
CA SER A 200 -10.19 -1.20 0.53
C SER A 200 -11.27 -0.92 1.58
N GLY A 201 -11.60 0.34 1.78
CA GLY A 201 -12.72 0.74 2.62
C GLY A 201 -12.77 2.24 2.89
N LEU A 202 -13.82 2.68 3.60
CA LEU A 202 -13.82 4.02 4.16
C LEU A 202 -12.89 4.06 5.37
N MET A 203 -12.17 5.16 5.52
CA MET A 203 -11.22 5.32 6.63
C MET A 203 -11.95 5.28 7.97
N HIS A 204 -11.41 4.48 8.90
CA HIS A 204 -11.92 4.45 10.26
C HIS A 204 -11.75 5.82 10.94
N PRO A 205 -12.76 6.33 11.70
CA PRO A 205 -12.67 7.62 12.37
C PRO A 205 -11.43 7.80 13.25
N SER A 206 -10.97 6.72 13.90
CA SER A 206 -9.75 6.74 14.71
C SER A 206 -8.50 7.06 13.89
N VAL A 207 -8.42 6.58 12.63
CA VAL A 207 -7.28 6.85 11.74
C VAL A 207 -7.27 8.31 11.29
N LEU A 208 -8.44 8.87 10.96
CA LEU A 208 -8.59 10.30 10.67
C LEU A 208 -8.13 11.14 11.87
N SER A 209 -8.63 10.83 13.06
CA SER A 209 -8.27 11.53 14.30
C SER A 209 -6.78 11.42 14.61
N ALA A 210 -6.18 10.22 14.45
CA ALA A 210 -4.75 10.00 14.66
C ALA A 210 -3.89 10.85 13.72
N SER A 211 -4.40 11.13 12.51
CA SER A 211 -3.74 11.99 11.52
C SER A 211 -4.02 13.48 11.70
N GLY A 212 -4.82 13.86 12.72
CA GLY A 212 -5.18 15.25 13.01
C GLY A 212 -6.37 15.80 12.21
N VAL A 213 -7.14 14.93 11.56
CA VAL A 213 -8.35 15.30 10.81
C VAL A 213 -9.60 15.06 11.66
N ASP A 214 -10.53 16.01 11.70
CA ASP A 214 -11.81 15.84 12.40
C ASP A 214 -12.73 14.91 11.60
N PRO A 215 -13.08 13.72 12.13
CA PRO A 215 -13.94 12.76 11.44
C PRO A 215 -15.43 13.20 11.39
N LYS A 216 -15.80 14.28 12.09
CA LYS A 216 -17.12 14.87 11.98
C LYS A 216 -17.25 15.82 10.78
N GLU A 217 -16.15 16.42 10.33
CA GLU A 217 -16.07 17.34 9.20
C GLU A 217 -15.66 16.64 7.91
N TYR A 218 -14.81 15.61 8.01
CA TYR A 218 -14.20 14.93 6.86
C TYR A 218 -14.42 13.44 6.91
N SER A 219 -14.53 12.86 5.72
CA SER A 219 -14.52 11.43 5.50
C SER A 219 -13.43 11.07 4.48
N GLY A 220 -13.09 9.80 4.35
CA GLY A 220 -12.09 9.37 3.39
C GLY A 220 -12.23 7.91 3.04
N PHE A 221 -11.55 7.50 1.99
CA PHE A 221 -11.32 6.11 1.69
C PHE A 221 -9.82 5.80 1.56
N ALA A 222 -9.48 4.54 1.78
CA ALA A 222 -8.16 4.00 1.52
C ALA A 222 -8.27 2.65 0.80
N PHE A 223 -7.22 2.29 0.07
CA PHE A 223 -7.05 0.98 -0.57
C PHE A 223 -5.58 0.60 -0.64
N GLY A 224 -5.32 -0.71 -0.74
CA GLY A 224 -3.96 -1.23 -0.87
C GLY A 224 -3.90 -2.51 -1.69
N CYS A 225 -2.86 -2.65 -2.54
CA CYS A 225 -2.58 -3.85 -3.31
C CYS A 225 -1.08 -4.10 -3.50
N GLY A 226 -0.69 -5.36 -3.67
CA GLY A 226 0.66 -5.73 -4.07
C GLY A 226 0.88 -5.44 -5.56
N ILE A 227 1.84 -4.56 -5.89
CA ILE A 227 2.18 -4.24 -7.30
C ILE A 227 2.72 -5.48 -8.00
N ASP A 228 3.58 -6.25 -7.33
CA ASP A 228 4.14 -7.50 -7.87
C ASP A 228 3.05 -8.45 -8.33
N ARG A 229 1.99 -8.63 -7.52
CA ARG A 229 0.86 -9.48 -7.88
C ARG A 229 0.11 -8.95 -9.10
N LEU A 230 -0.10 -7.63 -9.19
CA LEU A 230 -0.72 -7.04 -10.40
C LEU A 230 0.13 -7.29 -11.64
N VAL A 231 1.47 -7.15 -11.51
CA VAL A 231 2.40 -7.41 -12.63
C VAL A 231 2.41 -8.88 -13.00
N MET A 232 2.46 -9.81 -12.03
CA MET A 232 2.35 -11.25 -12.30
C MET A 232 1.09 -11.59 -13.10
N LEU A 233 -0.05 -11.03 -12.71
CA LEU A 233 -1.31 -11.25 -13.45
C LEU A 233 -1.23 -10.69 -14.87
N LYS A 234 -0.74 -9.46 -15.03
CA LYS A 234 -0.66 -8.76 -16.33
C LYS A 234 0.32 -9.44 -17.30
N THR A 235 1.47 -9.90 -16.80
CA THR A 235 2.54 -10.48 -17.62
C THR A 235 2.47 -12.00 -17.74
N GLY A 236 1.74 -12.66 -16.85
CA GLY A 236 1.67 -14.12 -16.77
C GLY A 236 2.88 -14.77 -16.10
N ILE A 237 3.73 -14.00 -15.43
CA ILE A 237 4.87 -14.53 -14.65
C ILE A 237 4.32 -15.32 -13.46
N PRO A 238 4.68 -16.61 -13.32
CA PRO A 238 4.06 -17.49 -12.32
C PRO A 238 4.68 -17.42 -10.93
N ASP A 239 5.84 -16.77 -10.79
CA ASP A 239 6.65 -16.81 -9.56
C ASP A 239 7.23 -15.42 -9.27
N ILE A 240 6.86 -14.84 -8.12
CA ILE A 240 7.28 -13.51 -7.69
C ILE A 240 8.80 -13.36 -7.59
N ARG A 241 9.51 -14.43 -7.21
CA ARG A 241 10.97 -14.45 -7.05
C ARG A 241 11.70 -14.13 -8.35
N MET A 242 11.06 -14.36 -9.49
CA MET A 242 11.63 -14.03 -10.80
C MET A 242 11.89 -12.54 -10.98
N PHE A 243 11.17 -11.67 -10.30
CA PHE A 243 11.42 -10.22 -10.33
C PHE A 243 12.69 -9.80 -9.57
N TYR A 244 13.18 -10.65 -8.66
CA TYR A 244 14.24 -10.29 -7.71
C TYR A 244 15.52 -11.09 -7.89
N ASN A 245 15.52 -12.16 -8.68
CA ASN A 245 16.71 -13.04 -8.88
C ASN A 245 17.73 -12.49 -9.87
N GLY A 246 17.50 -11.34 -10.51
CA GLY A 246 18.43 -10.70 -11.44
C GLY A 246 18.57 -11.43 -12.79
N ASP A 247 17.65 -12.29 -13.18
CA ASP A 247 17.69 -13.01 -14.45
C ASP A 247 17.39 -12.07 -15.64
N LEU A 248 18.43 -11.72 -16.41
CA LEU A 248 18.30 -10.86 -17.58
C LEU A 248 17.40 -11.42 -18.66
N ARG A 249 17.21 -12.75 -18.71
CA ARG A 249 16.27 -13.36 -19.66
C ARG A 249 14.83 -12.97 -19.37
N LEU A 250 14.51 -12.71 -18.10
CA LEU A 250 13.20 -12.18 -17.73
C LEU A 250 13.05 -10.73 -18.19
N VAL A 251 14.00 -9.87 -17.80
CA VAL A 251 13.91 -8.43 -18.08
C VAL A 251 13.86 -8.13 -19.58
N ASN A 252 14.58 -8.90 -20.38
CA ASN A 252 14.62 -8.73 -21.84
C ASN A 252 13.33 -9.17 -22.58
N GLN A 253 12.31 -9.65 -21.87
CA GLN A 253 11.00 -9.99 -22.45
C GLN A 253 10.01 -8.83 -22.46
N PHE A 254 10.32 -7.71 -21.80
CA PHE A 254 9.42 -6.58 -21.59
C PHE A 254 9.96 -5.26 -22.16
#